data_57f59590e217c8056aab0b99d1be017e
#
_entry.id   57f59590e217c8056aab0b99d1be017e
#
_cell.length_a   1.000
_cell.length_b   1.000
_cell.length_c   1.000
_cell.angle_alpha   90.00
_cell.angle_beta   90.00
_cell.angle_gamma   90.00
#
_symmetry.space_group_name_H-M   'P 1'
#
loop_
_entity.id
_entity.type
_entity.pdbx_description
1 polymer ?
#
loop_
_entity_poly.entity_id
_entity_poly.type
_entity_poly.pdbx_seq_one_letter_code
_entity_poly.pdbx_strand_id
1 'polypeptide(L)'
;VIQNSQLVYIKEYLFIEESAVFVAKCPLCSGSISKKDVSLTLGRLRLARSPRILEILDAVMVSLSRHWAIHDVDIAGFLADIEGIDDSVITESVHKFKKKGGIEQGFNIRYLAGIIKNESKRVKLRQEYEKRALDRIPPKLED
;
A
#
# COMPACT_ATOMS: atom_id res chain seq x y z
N VAL A 1 -9.26 -4.63 10.94
CA VAL A 1 -9.93 -3.43 10.53
C VAL A 1 -9.48 -2.24 11.34
N ILE A 2 -9.37 -1.15 10.70
CA ILE A 2 -8.83 0.10 11.23
C ILE A 2 -9.93 0.92 11.92
N GLN A 3 -10.75 0.26 12.69
CA GLN A 3 -11.97 0.85 13.22
C GLN A 3 -11.71 2.02 14.16
N ASN A 4 -10.72 1.92 15.03
CA ASN A 4 -10.43 2.99 15.97
C ASN A 4 -9.88 4.24 15.26
N SER A 5 -9.01 4.05 14.28
CA SER A 5 -8.48 5.14 13.48
C SER A 5 -9.56 5.78 12.61
N GLN A 6 -10.45 4.96 12.04
CA GLN A 6 -11.58 5.44 11.26
C GLN A 6 -12.58 6.22 12.13
N LEU A 7 -12.84 5.78 13.35
CA LEU A 7 -13.75 6.47 14.25
C LEU A 7 -13.21 7.85 14.64
N VAL A 8 -11.93 7.96 14.93
CA VAL A 8 -11.30 9.26 15.19
C VAL A 8 -11.39 10.16 13.97
N TYR A 9 -11.09 9.62 12.82
CA TYR A 9 -11.15 10.32 11.55
C TYR A 9 -12.57 10.82 11.23
N ILE A 10 -13.57 9.96 11.43
CA ILE A 10 -14.97 10.32 11.21
C ILE A 10 -15.41 11.44 12.15
N LYS A 11 -14.98 11.43 13.40
CA LYS A 11 -15.28 12.50 14.34
C LYS A 11 -14.70 13.84 13.89
N GLU A 12 -13.47 13.83 13.42
CA GLU A 12 -12.83 15.01 12.85
C GLU A 12 -13.61 15.51 11.63
N TYR A 13 -14.07 14.59 10.80
CA TYR A 13 -14.85 14.91 9.63
C TYR A 13 -16.20 15.52 9.94
N LEU A 14 -16.90 15.01 10.92
CA LEU A 14 -18.18 15.57 11.32
C LEU A 14 -18.06 17.04 11.75
N PHE A 15 -16.90 17.43 12.24
CA PHE A 15 -16.61 18.82 12.57
C PHE A 15 -16.36 19.68 11.34
N ILE A 16 -15.74 19.13 10.32
CA ILE A 16 -15.28 19.85 9.13
C ILE A 16 -16.36 19.88 8.05
N GLU A 17 -17.15 18.82 7.96
CA GLU A 17 -18.09 18.57 6.86
C GLU A 17 -19.17 19.63 6.73
N GLU A 18 -19.57 20.26 7.82
CA GLU A 18 -20.60 21.31 7.77
C GLU A 18 -20.10 22.60 7.11
N SER A 19 -18.79 22.78 7.05
CA SER A 19 -18.19 24.03 6.56
C SER A 19 -17.17 23.82 5.46
N ALA A 20 -16.65 22.64 5.27
CA ALA A 20 -15.57 22.37 4.34
C ALA A 20 -15.93 21.32 3.32
N VAL A 21 -15.67 21.66 2.08
CA VAL A 21 -15.87 20.79 0.95
C VAL A 21 -14.64 19.89 0.73
N PHE A 22 -13.47 20.41 1.04
CA PHE A 22 -12.22 19.73 0.81
C PHE A 22 -11.67 19.06 2.05
N VAL A 23 -11.02 17.97 1.90
CA VAL A 23 -10.44 17.20 2.99
C VAL A 23 -9.04 16.68 2.73
N ALA A 24 -8.74 16.26 1.51
CA ALA A 24 -7.49 15.58 1.22
C ALA A 24 -7.09 15.73 -0.24
N LYS A 25 -5.84 15.35 -0.52
CA LYS A 25 -5.38 15.18 -1.89
C LYS A 25 -5.78 13.82 -2.41
N CYS A 26 -6.18 13.76 -3.67
CA CYS A 26 -6.48 12.50 -4.31
C CYS A 26 -5.21 11.65 -4.40
N PRO A 27 -5.21 10.39 -3.91
CA PRO A 27 -4.04 9.53 -4.00
C PRO A 27 -3.65 9.16 -5.43
N LEU A 28 -4.55 9.31 -6.39
CA LEU A 28 -4.29 8.96 -7.78
C LEU A 28 -3.80 10.13 -8.62
N CYS A 29 -4.37 11.32 -8.44
CA CYS A 29 -4.05 12.49 -9.27
C CYS A 29 -3.47 13.67 -8.50
N SER A 30 -3.33 13.56 -7.18
CA SER A 30 -2.86 14.62 -6.29
C SER A 30 -3.74 15.88 -6.25
N GLY A 31 -4.92 15.83 -6.85
CA GLY A 31 -5.91 16.90 -6.77
C GLY A 31 -6.66 16.89 -5.45
N SER A 32 -7.42 17.94 -5.19
CA SER A 32 -8.28 18.02 -4.01
C SER A 32 -9.50 17.12 -4.18
N ILE A 33 -9.83 16.37 -3.12
CA ILE A 33 -11.00 15.50 -3.12
C ILE A 33 -11.80 15.64 -1.83
N SER A 34 -13.10 15.33 -1.92
CA SER A 34 -13.98 15.27 -0.77
C SER A 34 -13.85 13.94 -0.03
N LYS A 35 -14.41 13.87 1.17
CA LYS A 35 -14.50 12.64 1.94
C LYS A 35 -15.19 11.52 1.18
N LYS A 36 -16.27 11.82 0.48
CA LYS A 36 -17.00 10.85 -0.35
C LYS A 36 -16.10 10.26 -1.42
N ASP A 37 -15.33 11.11 -2.10
CA ASP A 37 -14.39 10.68 -3.13
C ASP A 37 -13.26 9.82 -2.57
N VAL A 38 -12.77 10.13 -1.37
CA VAL A 38 -11.78 9.30 -0.66
C VAL A 38 -12.34 7.90 -0.43
N SER A 39 -13.57 7.81 0.09
CA SER A 39 -14.20 6.52 0.35
C SER A 39 -14.42 5.71 -0.91
N LEU A 40 -14.85 6.34 -2.00
CA LEU A 40 -15.03 5.68 -3.29
C LEU A 40 -13.70 5.19 -3.87
N THR A 41 -12.67 6.01 -3.81
CA THR A 41 -11.34 5.67 -4.28
C THR A 41 -10.75 4.51 -3.48
N LEU A 42 -10.87 4.56 -2.15
CA LEU A 42 -10.42 3.50 -1.27
C LEU A 42 -11.14 2.19 -1.60
N GLY A 43 -12.46 2.22 -1.74
CA GLY A 43 -13.25 1.04 -2.08
C GLY A 43 -12.78 0.40 -3.38
N ARG A 44 -12.53 1.20 -4.40
CA ARG A 44 -12.05 0.72 -5.70
C ARG A 44 -10.64 0.12 -5.60
N LEU A 45 -9.74 0.76 -4.88
CA LEU A 45 -8.39 0.25 -4.69
C LEU A 45 -8.38 -1.07 -3.92
N ARG A 46 -9.25 -1.20 -2.93
CA ARG A 46 -9.40 -2.46 -2.18
C ARG A 46 -9.93 -3.58 -3.06
N LEU A 47 -10.92 -3.29 -3.90
CA LEU A 47 -11.49 -4.30 -4.81
C LEU A 47 -10.47 -4.78 -5.86
N ALA A 48 -9.47 -3.99 -6.16
CA ALA A 48 -8.40 -4.37 -7.09
C ALA A 48 -7.38 -5.34 -6.46
N ARG A 49 -7.47 -5.60 -5.16
CA ARG A 49 -6.56 -6.51 -4.45
C ARG A 49 -7.26 -7.79 -4.02
N SER A 50 -6.49 -8.87 -3.90
CA SER A 50 -7.03 -10.12 -3.38
C SER A 50 -7.43 -9.98 -1.92
N PRO A 51 -8.47 -10.70 -1.45
CA PRO A 51 -8.86 -10.67 -0.05
C PRO A 51 -7.73 -11.07 0.91
N ARG A 52 -6.88 -11.99 0.52
CA ARG A 52 -5.75 -12.44 1.32
C ARG A 52 -4.75 -11.31 1.58
N ILE A 53 -4.44 -10.54 0.56
CA ILE A 53 -3.52 -9.40 0.69
C ILE A 53 -4.16 -8.30 1.54
N LEU A 54 -5.43 -8.02 1.34
CA LEU A 54 -6.14 -7.04 2.17
C LEU A 54 -6.13 -7.44 3.64
N GLU A 55 -6.31 -8.72 3.93
CA GLU A 55 -6.24 -9.22 5.30
C GLU A 55 -4.87 -8.98 5.93
N ILE A 56 -3.80 -9.28 5.21
CA ILE A 56 -2.42 -9.06 5.66
C ILE A 56 -2.17 -7.56 5.91
N LEU A 57 -2.56 -6.72 4.97
CA LEU A 57 -2.36 -5.28 5.08
C LEU A 57 -3.22 -4.67 6.20
N ASP A 58 -4.45 -5.09 6.34
CA ASP A 58 -5.33 -4.62 7.41
C ASP A 58 -4.76 -4.98 8.79
N ALA A 59 -4.19 -6.16 8.94
CA ALA A 59 -3.54 -6.57 10.19
C ALA A 59 -2.35 -5.68 10.53
N VAL A 60 -1.53 -5.31 9.54
CA VAL A 60 -0.42 -4.37 9.74
C VAL A 60 -0.94 -2.99 10.11
N MET A 61 -1.98 -2.51 9.44
CA MET A 61 -2.58 -1.21 9.73
C MET A 61 -3.12 -1.13 11.16
N VAL A 62 -3.79 -2.18 11.61
CA VAL A 62 -4.27 -2.27 13.00
C VAL A 62 -3.11 -2.19 13.98
N SER A 63 -2.03 -2.90 13.72
CA SER A 63 -0.84 -2.87 14.58
C SER A 63 -0.18 -1.49 14.59
N LEU A 64 -0.05 -0.85 13.44
CA LEU A 64 0.54 0.49 13.33
C LEU A 64 -0.34 1.58 13.91
N SER A 65 -1.65 1.36 13.99
CA SER A 65 -2.59 2.34 14.55
C SER A 65 -2.33 2.63 16.03
N ARG A 66 -1.54 1.80 16.70
CA ARG A 66 -1.09 2.05 18.08
C ARG A 66 -0.11 3.23 18.17
N HIS A 67 0.59 3.51 17.08
CA HIS A 67 1.60 4.56 17.00
C HIS A 67 1.15 5.76 16.20
N TRP A 68 0.29 5.54 15.21
CA TRP A 68 -0.10 6.55 14.22
C TRP A 68 -1.61 6.57 14.04
N ALA A 69 -2.18 7.77 13.90
CA ALA A 69 -3.54 7.90 13.39
C ALA A 69 -3.51 7.63 11.89
N ILE A 70 -4.17 6.55 11.48
CA ILE A 70 -4.24 6.14 10.07
C ILE A 70 -5.65 6.43 9.56
N HIS A 71 -5.75 7.35 8.62
CA HIS A 71 -7.01 7.78 8.04
C HIS A 71 -7.24 7.06 6.70
N ASP A 72 -8.48 7.10 6.22
CA ASP A 72 -8.83 6.49 4.94
C ASP A 72 -8.00 7.05 3.78
N VAL A 73 -7.68 8.33 3.80
CA VAL A 73 -6.82 8.94 2.79
C VAL A 73 -5.40 8.36 2.81
N ASP A 74 -4.89 8.03 3.99
CA ASP A 74 -3.56 7.42 4.11
C ASP A 74 -3.55 6.01 3.54
N ILE A 75 -4.60 5.25 3.81
CA ILE A 75 -4.75 3.88 3.29
C ILE A 75 -4.93 3.92 1.77
N ALA A 76 -5.76 4.81 1.27
CA ALA A 76 -5.96 4.98 -0.17
C ALA A 76 -4.65 5.36 -0.86
N GLY A 77 -3.89 6.28 -0.28
CA GLY A 77 -2.57 6.67 -0.79
C GLY A 77 -1.60 5.51 -0.81
N PHE A 78 -1.57 4.72 0.26
CA PHE A 78 -0.74 3.52 0.35
C PHE A 78 -1.11 2.49 -0.73
N LEU A 79 -2.39 2.18 -0.88
CA LEU A 79 -2.86 1.21 -1.88
C LEU A 79 -2.60 1.70 -3.30
N ALA A 80 -2.73 3.00 -3.55
CA ALA A 80 -2.40 3.58 -4.85
C ALA A 80 -0.91 3.48 -5.16
N ASP A 81 -0.05 3.70 -4.15
CA ASP A 81 1.40 3.61 -4.30
C ASP A 81 1.87 2.21 -4.67
N ILE A 82 1.19 1.20 -4.20
CA ILE A 82 1.55 -0.20 -4.47
C ILE A 82 0.70 -0.83 -5.58
N GLU A 83 -0.12 -0.03 -6.26
CA GLU A 83 -0.94 -0.52 -7.36
C GLU A 83 -0.07 -1.13 -8.45
N GLY A 84 -0.49 -2.28 -8.98
CA GLY A 84 0.27 -2.99 -10.01
C GLY A 84 1.43 -3.84 -9.49
N ILE A 85 1.73 -3.81 -8.21
CA ILE A 85 2.77 -4.67 -7.62
C ILE A 85 2.17 -6.02 -7.26
N ASP A 86 2.87 -7.09 -7.59
CA ASP A 86 2.41 -8.45 -7.35
C ASP A 86 2.19 -8.74 -5.86
N ASP A 87 1.17 -9.52 -5.56
CA ASP A 87 0.84 -9.92 -4.20
C ASP A 87 1.99 -10.64 -3.50
N SER A 88 2.77 -11.45 -4.22
CA SER A 88 3.94 -12.13 -3.67
C SER A 88 5.00 -11.14 -3.17
N VAL A 89 5.22 -10.07 -3.90
CA VAL A 89 6.15 -9.00 -3.51
C VAL A 89 5.66 -8.29 -2.26
N ILE A 90 4.37 -8.00 -2.20
CA ILE A 90 3.75 -7.35 -1.04
C ILE A 90 3.88 -8.23 0.21
N THR A 91 3.57 -9.51 0.09
CA THR A 91 3.67 -10.47 1.20
C THR A 91 5.10 -10.55 1.73
N GLU A 92 6.07 -10.67 0.85
CA GLU A 92 7.49 -10.72 1.21
C GLU A 92 7.94 -9.42 1.89
N SER A 93 7.50 -8.29 1.37
CA SER A 93 7.85 -6.97 1.92
C SER A 93 7.25 -6.77 3.31
N VAL A 94 6.03 -7.19 3.53
CA VAL A 94 5.39 -7.14 4.85
C VAL A 94 6.16 -8.03 5.84
N HIS A 95 6.57 -9.20 5.41
CA HIS A 95 7.38 -10.10 6.24
C HIS A 95 8.70 -9.43 6.64
N LYS A 96 9.40 -8.82 5.70
CA LYS A 96 10.64 -8.07 5.96
C LYS A 96 10.41 -6.90 6.90
N PHE A 97 9.33 -6.16 6.71
CA PHE A 97 8.97 -5.04 7.57
C PHE A 97 8.79 -5.50 9.02
N LYS A 98 8.05 -6.57 9.24
CA LYS A 98 7.86 -7.15 10.57
C LYS A 98 9.17 -7.65 11.17
N LYS A 99 9.99 -8.32 10.38
CA LYS A 99 11.29 -8.87 10.83
C LYS A 99 12.26 -7.78 11.27
N LYS A 100 12.21 -6.62 10.62
CA LYS A 100 13.04 -5.46 11.02
C LYS A 100 12.50 -4.74 12.25
N GLY A 101 11.42 -5.19 12.82
CA GLY A 101 10.79 -4.53 13.96
C GLY A 101 10.01 -3.27 13.59
N GLY A 102 9.51 -3.20 12.36
CA GLY A 102 8.79 -2.01 11.88
C GLY A 102 7.55 -1.68 12.70
N ILE A 103 6.85 -2.69 13.20
CA ILE A 103 5.67 -2.49 14.04
C ILE A 103 6.09 -1.98 15.43
N GLU A 104 7.03 -2.63 16.06
CA GLU A 104 7.50 -2.29 17.41
C GLU A 104 8.16 -0.92 17.45
N GLN A 105 8.90 -0.55 16.41
CA GLN A 105 9.55 0.76 16.30
C GLN A 105 8.60 1.85 15.84
N GLY A 106 7.39 1.49 15.43
CA GLY A 106 6.40 2.45 14.99
C GLY A 106 6.73 3.13 13.68
N PHE A 107 7.30 2.41 12.73
CA PHE A 107 7.49 2.94 11.37
C PHE A 107 6.14 3.15 10.71
N ASN A 108 6.01 4.23 9.95
CA ASN A 108 4.74 4.54 9.30
C ASN A 108 4.49 3.70 8.03
N ILE A 109 3.29 3.80 7.49
CA ILE A 109 2.91 3.05 6.29
C ILE A 109 3.69 3.49 5.04
N ARG A 110 4.20 4.72 5.02
CA ARG A 110 5.05 5.19 3.91
C ARG A 110 6.37 4.44 3.87
N TYR A 111 6.89 4.08 5.04
CA TYR A 111 8.09 3.25 5.13
C TYR A 111 7.83 1.87 4.53
N LEU A 112 6.69 1.27 4.87
CA LEU A 112 6.28 -0.01 4.29
C LEU A 112 6.11 0.10 2.77
N ALA A 113 5.46 1.15 2.29
CA ALA A 113 5.32 1.40 0.85
C ALA A 113 6.67 1.49 0.16
N GLY A 114 7.65 2.14 0.79
CA GLY A 114 9.02 2.21 0.29
C GLY A 114 9.68 0.86 0.16
N ILE A 115 9.52 -0.01 1.16
CA ILE A 115 10.03 -1.38 1.13
C ILE A 115 9.40 -2.15 -0.04
N ILE A 116 8.09 -2.07 -0.19
CA ILE A 116 7.36 -2.75 -1.27
C ILE A 116 7.86 -2.29 -2.64
N LYS A 117 7.99 -0.99 -2.84
CA LYS A 117 8.49 -0.43 -4.10
C LYS A 117 9.93 -0.89 -4.40
N ASN A 118 10.79 -0.90 -3.40
CA ASN A 118 12.17 -1.34 -3.55
C ASN A 118 12.26 -2.82 -3.88
N GLU A 119 11.47 -3.66 -3.22
CA GLU A 119 11.41 -5.10 -3.53
C GLU A 119 10.88 -5.34 -4.94
N SER A 120 9.87 -4.58 -5.36
CA SER A 120 9.34 -4.67 -6.72
C SER A 120 10.42 -4.36 -7.77
N LYS A 121 11.22 -3.33 -7.53
CA LYS A 121 12.35 -2.97 -8.42
C LYS A 121 13.40 -4.06 -8.46
N ARG A 122 13.73 -4.64 -7.30
CA ARG A 122 14.71 -5.72 -7.22
C ARG A 122 14.26 -6.96 -7.99
N VAL A 123 13.00 -7.32 -7.84
CA VAL A 123 12.42 -8.47 -8.57
C VAL A 123 12.46 -8.22 -10.07
N LYS A 124 12.06 -7.03 -10.53
CA LYS A 124 12.10 -6.68 -11.95
C LYS A 124 13.51 -6.72 -12.52
N LEU A 125 14.49 -6.18 -11.80
CA LEU A 125 15.89 -6.23 -12.22
C LEU A 125 16.41 -7.65 -12.32
N ARG A 126 16.06 -8.49 -11.35
CA ARG A 126 16.45 -9.92 -11.38
C ARG A 126 15.85 -10.61 -12.61
N GLN A 127 14.57 -10.38 -12.89
CA GLN A 127 13.89 -10.94 -14.04
C GLN A 127 14.53 -10.46 -15.34
N GLU A 128 14.92 -9.21 -15.44
CA GLU A 128 15.63 -8.68 -16.61
C GLU A 128 17.00 -9.34 -16.79
N TYR A 129 17.74 -9.51 -15.69
CA TYR A 129 19.03 -10.20 -15.74
C TYR A 129 18.89 -11.64 -16.18
N GLU A 130 17.92 -12.34 -15.62
CA GLU A 130 17.63 -13.73 -16.00
C GLU A 130 17.24 -13.83 -17.46
N LYS A 131 16.39 -12.93 -17.95
CA LYS A 131 15.98 -12.89 -19.34
C LYS A 131 17.19 -12.63 -20.26
N ARG A 132 18.04 -11.69 -19.93
CA ARG A 132 19.25 -11.39 -20.71
C ARG A 132 20.21 -12.56 -20.72
N ALA A 133 20.35 -13.25 -19.58
CA ALA A 133 21.18 -14.43 -19.48
C ALA A 133 20.65 -15.55 -20.39
N LEU A 134 19.33 -15.77 -20.39
CA LEU A 134 18.70 -16.76 -21.26
C LEU A 134 18.86 -16.40 -22.74
N ASP A 135 18.72 -15.13 -23.10
CA ASP A 135 18.89 -14.66 -24.48
C ASP A 135 20.34 -14.81 -24.98
N ARG A 136 21.32 -14.86 -24.06
CA ARG A 136 22.73 -15.07 -24.39
C ARG A 136 23.13 -16.52 -24.50
N ILE A 137 22.29 -17.44 -24.03
CA ILE A 137 22.58 -18.86 -24.18
C ILE A 137 22.37 -19.24 -25.63
N PRO A 138 23.42 -19.74 -26.34
CA PRO A 138 23.23 -20.17 -27.70
C PRO A 138 22.26 -21.35 -27.75
N PRO A 139 21.42 -21.44 -28.79
CA PRO A 139 20.52 -22.55 -28.93
C PRO A 139 21.32 -23.87 -28.94
N LYS A 140 20.84 -24.84 -28.17
CA LYS A 140 21.44 -26.17 -28.20
C LYS A 140 21.40 -26.69 -29.63
N LEU A 141 22.55 -26.97 -30.15
CA LEU A 141 22.64 -27.70 -31.40
C LEU A 141 22.15 -29.10 -31.12
N GLU A 142 20.99 -29.41 -31.66
CA GLU A 142 20.53 -30.77 -31.69
C GLU A 142 21.34 -31.50 -32.73
N ASP A 143 22.05 -32.49 -32.30
CA ASP A 143 22.72 -33.40 -33.20
C ASP A 143 21.73 -34.35 -33.88
#